data_ad1b99e20bfee3f0b2b13e0bfc47bdbf
#
_entry.id   ad1b99e20bfee3f0b2b13e0bfc47bdbf
#
_cell.length_a   1.000
_cell.length_b   1.000
_cell.length_c   1.000
_cell.angle_alpha   90.00
_cell.angle_beta   90.00
_cell.angle_gamma   90.00
#
_symmetry.space_group_name_H-M   'P 1'
#
loop_
_entity.id
_entity.type
_entity.pdbx_description
1 polymer ?
#
loop_
_entity_poly.entity_id
_entity_poly.type
_entity_poly.pdbx_seq_one_letter_code
_entity_poly.pdbx_strand_id
1 'polypeptide(L)'
;MTGSRSASAVTLVLLAAAAACGGNRVLVPPRLDLRPYGKLGLVTFTVENAKGSLHQFATERFAEEMLAAQPGIEVLELGPLDSELDAARAQQLGKDRGVAAVFAGHLKVTNPTAGGGIAGLVTPHLEATIKVDLSVRLLSAQSGGTVWRSSAWATQKVGQVSLVGGELNFAARDPKAAYGPLVNRIVNLVAQDMWATWQKR
;
A
#
# COMPACT_ATOMS: atom_id res chain seq x y z
N MET A 1 -44.62 -40.62 35.12
CA MET A 1 -43.87 -39.36 35.12
C MET A 1 -42.39 -39.66 34.93
N THR A 2 -41.99 -39.96 33.71
CA THR A 2 -40.57 -40.31 33.33
C THR A 2 -40.34 -39.84 31.90
N GLY A 3 -40.01 -38.55 31.71
CA GLY A 3 -39.86 -38.02 30.35
C GLY A 3 -39.00 -36.78 30.21
N SER A 4 -38.26 -36.33 31.23
CA SER A 4 -37.59 -35.02 31.16
C SER A 4 -36.05 -35.03 31.28
N ARG A 5 -35.38 -36.19 31.37
CA ARG A 5 -33.91 -36.24 31.57
C ARG A 5 -33.11 -36.45 30.29
N SER A 6 -33.72 -36.89 29.20
CA SER A 6 -33.00 -37.19 27.94
C SER A 6 -32.77 -35.95 27.06
N ALA A 7 -33.63 -34.94 27.14
CA ALA A 7 -33.50 -33.74 26.30
C ALA A 7 -32.27 -32.84 26.69
N SER A 8 -31.97 -32.76 27.99
CA SER A 8 -30.85 -31.92 28.49
C SER A 8 -29.49 -32.44 28.13
N ALA A 9 -29.32 -33.77 28.01
CA ALA A 9 -28.02 -34.38 27.66
C ALA A 9 -27.66 -34.15 26.18
N VAL A 10 -28.64 -34.20 25.28
CA VAL A 10 -28.43 -33.97 23.85
C VAL A 10 -28.03 -32.51 23.55
N THR A 11 -28.65 -31.56 24.27
CA THR A 11 -28.33 -30.13 24.09
C THR A 11 -26.90 -29.80 24.54
N LEU A 12 -26.41 -30.44 25.61
CA LEU A 12 -25.07 -30.20 26.14
C LEU A 12 -23.97 -30.76 25.21
N VAL A 13 -24.23 -31.89 24.55
CA VAL A 13 -23.29 -32.50 23.57
C VAL A 13 -23.19 -31.65 22.30
N LEU A 14 -24.29 -31.08 21.83
CA LEU A 14 -24.30 -30.19 20.66
C LEU A 14 -23.54 -28.85 20.91
N LEU A 15 -23.62 -28.30 22.12
CA LEU A 15 -22.87 -27.09 22.49
C LEU A 15 -21.36 -27.39 22.60
N ALA A 16 -20.96 -28.56 23.09
CA ALA A 16 -19.55 -28.96 23.18
C ALA A 16 -18.92 -29.19 21.79
N ALA A 17 -19.68 -29.72 20.83
CA ALA A 17 -19.22 -29.91 19.46
C ALA A 17 -19.02 -28.59 18.70
N ALA A 18 -19.80 -27.57 18.99
CA ALA A 18 -19.63 -26.24 18.38
C ALA A 18 -18.35 -25.51 18.87
N ALA A 19 -17.90 -25.78 20.08
CA ALA A 19 -16.67 -25.19 20.64
C ALA A 19 -15.39 -25.83 20.07
N ALA A 20 -15.45 -27.03 19.52
CA ALA A 20 -14.30 -27.75 18.97
C ALA A 20 -13.90 -27.31 17.55
N CYS A 21 -14.75 -26.54 16.84
CA CYS A 21 -14.49 -26.06 15.48
C CYS A 21 -13.64 -24.79 15.40
N GLY A 22 -13.16 -24.23 16.49
CA GLY A 22 -12.22 -23.12 16.55
C GLY A 22 -10.82 -23.63 16.19
N GLY A 23 -10.51 -23.81 14.89
CA GLY A 23 -9.16 -24.18 14.47
C GLY A 23 -8.13 -23.25 15.10
N ASN A 24 -7.09 -23.79 15.71
CA ASN A 24 -5.98 -23.06 16.33
C ASN A 24 -5.36 -22.09 15.31
N ARG A 25 -5.69 -20.80 15.43
CA ARG A 25 -5.05 -19.75 14.65
C ARG A 25 -3.91 -19.18 15.46
N VAL A 26 -2.77 -19.02 14.84
CA VAL A 26 -1.58 -18.41 15.43
C VAL A 26 -1.38 -17.06 14.77
N LEU A 27 -1.14 -16.03 15.57
CA LEU A 27 -0.75 -14.71 15.07
C LEU A 27 0.71 -14.77 14.66
N VAL A 28 0.96 -14.58 13.36
CA VAL A 28 2.30 -14.48 12.80
C VAL A 28 2.69 -13.01 12.77
N PRO A 29 3.83 -12.64 13.37
CA PRO A 29 4.30 -11.25 13.37
C PRO A 29 4.56 -10.74 11.96
N PRO A 30 4.60 -9.42 11.74
CA PRO A 30 4.93 -8.84 10.45
C PRO A 30 6.34 -9.27 10.01
N ARG A 31 6.55 -9.45 8.71
CA ARG A 31 7.88 -9.74 8.14
C ARG A 31 8.80 -8.52 8.23
N LEU A 32 8.22 -7.32 8.11
CA LEU A 32 8.90 -6.06 8.35
C LEU A 32 8.37 -5.44 9.65
N ASP A 33 9.14 -5.56 10.73
CA ASP A 33 8.88 -4.85 11.98
C ASP A 33 9.56 -3.47 11.92
N LEU A 34 8.77 -2.41 11.99
CA LEU A 34 9.25 -1.03 11.91
C LEU A 34 9.61 -0.44 13.29
N ARG A 35 9.12 -1.03 14.35
CA ARG A 35 9.34 -0.53 15.74
C ARG A 35 10.82 -0.39 16.14
N PRO A 36 11.74 -1.30 15.72
CA PRO A 36 13.15 -1.16 16.06
C PRO A 36 13.83 0.08 15.47
N TYR A 37 13.25 0.67 14.42
CA TYR A 37 13.82 1.88 13.78
C TYR A 37 13.45 3.16 14.55
N GLY A 38 12.40 3.15 15.38
CA GLY A 38 11.92 4.33 16.09
C GLY A 38 11.37 5.39 15.14
N LYS A 39 12.23 6.27 14.61
CA LYS A 39 11.87 7.33 13.67
C LYS A 39 12.24 6.97 12.25
N LEU A 40 11.27 7.00 11.37
CA LEU A 40 11.38 6.67 9.94
C LEU A 40 11.21 7.92 9.08
N GLY A 41 11.97 8.01 8.01
CA GLY A 41 11.75 9.01 6.96
C GLY A 41 10.90 8.44 5.83
N LEU A 42 10.02 9.26 5.27
CA LEU A 42 9.26 8.95 4.06
C LEU A 42 9.48 10.06 3.05
N VAL A 43 10.11 9.76 1.92
CA VAL A 43 10.20 10.70 0.81
C VAL A 43 8.96 10.59 -0.08
N THR A 44 8.57 11.71 -0.70
CA THR A 44 7.49 11.70 -1.69
C THR A 44 7.84 10.73 -2.81
N PHE A 45 6.94 9.83 -3.13
CA PHE A 45 7.15 8.86 -4.21
C PHE A 45 7.39 9.55 -5.54
N THR A 46 8.15 8.92 -6.40
CA THR A 46 8.35 9.38 -7.78
C THR A 46 7.35 8.71 -8.72
N VAL A 47 7.08 9.32 -9.86
CA VAL A 47 6.19 8.76 -10.87
C VAL A 47 6.82 8.83 -12.25
N GLU A 48 6.69 7.75 -13.02
CA GLU A 48 7.12 7.63 -14.40
C GLU A 48 5.90 7.48 -15.31
N ASN A 49 5.92 8.14 -16.47
CA ASN A 49 4.87 8.13 -17.51
C ASN A 49 3.52 8.72 -17.09
N ALA A 50 3.51 9.55 -16.04
CA ALA A 50 2.31 10.26 -15.62
C ALA A 50 2.65 11.60 -14.98
N LYS A 51 1.69 12.52 -15.03
CA LYS A 51 1.73 13.84 -14.38
C LYS A 51 0.60 13.96 -13.36
N GLY A 52 0.65 14.99 -12.54
CA GLY A 52 -0.38 15.29 -11.53
C GLY A 52 -0.06 14.72 -10.15
N SER A 53 -1.07 14.46 -9.33
CA SER A 53 -0.95 14.21 -7.89
C SER A 53 -0.94 12.74 -7.49
N LEU A 54 -0.91 11.79 -8.44
CA LEU A 54 -1.00 10.35 -8.14
C LEU A 54 0.07 9.88 -7.14
N HIS A 55 1.32 10.33 -7.33
CA HIS A 55 2.44 9.95 -6.49
C HIS A 55 2.34 10.55 -5.08
N GLN A 56 1.87 11.78 -4.95
CA GLN A 56 1.61 12.42 -3.66
C GLN A 56 0.55 11.66 -2.88
N PHE A 57 -0.59 11.39 -3.52
CA PHE A 57 -1.68 10.63 -2.92
C PHE A 57 -1.26 9.21 -2.52
N ALA A 58 -0.43 8.54 -3.34
CA ALA A 58 0.11 7.22 -3.00
C ALA A 58 1.08 7.28 -1.80
N THR A 59 1.87 8.36 -1.68
CA THR A 59 2.76 8.57 -0.52
C THR A 59 1.97 8.76 0.76
N GLU A 60 0.96 9.64 0.75
CA GLU A 60 0.07 9.87 1.89
C GLU A 60 -0.62 8.58 2.32
N ARG A 61 -1.18 7.84 1.35
CA ARG A 61 -1.85 6.58 1.65
C ARG A 61 -0.89 5.51 2.19
N PHE A 62 0.36 5.48 1.73
CA PHE A 62 1.38 4.58 2.27
C PHE A 62 1.76 4.94 3.71
N ALA A 63 1.87 6.23 4.04
CA ALA A 63 2.09 6.68 5.41
C ALA A 63 0.94 6.25 6.35
N GLU A 64 -0.31 6.46 5.92
CA GLU A 64 -1.49 6.00 6.67
C GLU A 64 -1.46 4.49 6.91
N GLU A 65 -1.10 3.70 5.89
CA GLU A 65 -1.05 2.25 5.98
C GLU A 65 0.04 1.76 6.94
N MET A 66 1.23 2.39 6.93
CA MET A 66 2.30 2.08 7.89
C MET A 66 1.86 2.34 9.34
N LEU A 67 1.26 3.51 9.59
CA LEU A 67 0.78 3.90 10.92
C LEU A 67 -0.35 2.99 11.41
N ALA A 68 -1.22 2.55 10.51
CA ALA A 68 -2.31 1.61 10.82
C ALA A 68 -1.77 0.20 11.11
N ALA A 69 -0.78 -0.27 10.34
CA ALA A 69 -0.19 -1.60 10.50
C ALA A 69 0.64 -1.72 11.80
N GLN A 70 1.37 -0.67 12.16
CA GLN A 70 2.27 -0.67 13.31
C GLN A 70 2.14 0.62 14.12
N PRO A 71 1.11 0.72 14.97
CA PRO A 71 0.91 1.89 15.82
C PRO A 71 2.11 2.16 16.74
N GLY A 72 2.42 3.44 16.92
CA GLY A 72 3.52 3.88 17.81
C GLY A 72 4.85 4.12 17.12
N ILE A 73 4.96 3.90 15.79
CA ILE A 73 6.12 4.36 15.02
C ILE A 73 6.00 5.86 14.74
N GLU A 74 7.14 6.53 14.57
CA GLU A 74 7.20 7.94 14.14
C GLU A 74 7.60 7.99 12.66
N VAL A 75 6.76 8.63 11.84
CA VAL A 75 7.03 8.83 10.41
C VAL A 75 7.21 10.32 10.14
N LEU A 76 8.40 10.69 9.66
CA LEU A 76 8.73 12.05 9.24
C LEU A 76 8.60 12.14 7.72
N GLU A 77 7.70 12.96 7.24
CA GLU A 77 7.60 13.29 5.81
C GLU A 77 8.76 14.20 5.41
N LEU A 78 9.58 13.74 4.45
CA LEU A 78 10.77 14.43 3.99
C LEU A 78 10.56 15.27 2.74
N GLY A 79 9.35 15.18 2.15
CA GLY A 79 9.02 15.85 0.90
C GLY A 79 9.65 15.20 -0.34
N PRO A 80 9.56 15.85 -1.50
CA PRO A 80 10.19 15.39 -2.74
C PRO A 80 11.70 15.54 -2.67
N LEU A 81 12.42 14.65 -3.36
CA LEU A 81 13.86 14.75 -3.56
C LEU A 81 14.17 15.20 -4.99
N ASP A 82 15.23 15.99 -5.15
CA ASP A 82 15.70 16.44 -6.46
C ASP A 82 16.37 15.32 -7.27
N SER A 83 16.75 14.21 -6.61
CA SER A 83 17.38 13.05 -7.22
C SER A 83 16.84 11.76 -6.60
N GLU A 84 17.12 10.63 -7.26
CA GLU A 84 16.79 9.32 -6.70
C GLU A 84 17.47 9.12 -5.34
N LEU A 85 16.74 8.51 -4.38
CA LEU A 85 17.30 8.17 -3.08
C LEU A 85 18.33 7.04 -3.24
N ASP A 86 19.61 7.37 -3.08
CA ASP A 86 20.73 6.42 -3.04
C ASP A 86 21.22 6.19 -1.59
N ALA A 87 22.26 5.37 -1.45
CA ALA A 87 22.87 5.05 -0.17
C ALA A 87 23.42 6.28 0.55
N ALA A 88 24.13 7.15 -0.17
CA ALA A 88 24.74 8.35 0.39
C ALA A 88 23.67 9.34 0.86
N ARG A 89 22.63 9.53 0.06
CA ARG A 89 21.52 10.40 0.40
C ARG A 89 20.72 9.87 1.59
N ALA A 90 20.50 8.56 1.69
CA ALA A 90 19.86 7.95 2.85
C ALA A 90 20.64 8.20 4.15
N GLN A 91 21.97 8.03 4.10
CA GLN A 91 22.85 8.33 5.23
C GLN A 91 22.84 9.82 5.60
N GLN A 92 22.84 10.70 4.60
CA GLN A 92 22.76 12.14 4.82
C GLN A 92 21.44 12.53 5.52
N LEU A 93 20.32 12.03 5.03
CA LEU A 93 18.99 12.25 5.65
C LEU A 93 18.94 11.72 7.09
N GLY A 94 19.58 10.57 7.35
CA GLY A 94 19.73 10.05 8.70
C GLY A 94 20.42 11.03 9.65
N LYS A 95 21.53 11.63 9.22
CA LYS A 95 22.29 12.62 9.99
C LYS A 95 21.50 13.93 10.18
N ASP A 96 20.90 14.42 9.09
CA ASP A 96 20.28 15.75 9.10
C ASP A 96 18.90 15.75 9.78
N ARG A 97 18.15 14.66 9.70
CA ARG A 97 16.77 14.55 10.15
C ARG A 97 16.60 13.61 11.36
N GLY A 98 17.64 12.90 11.74
CA GLY A 98 17.60 11.96 12.86
C GLY A 98 16.71 10.75 12.60
N VAL A 99 16.57 10.31 11.33
CA VAL A 99 15.79 9.11 10.96
C VAL A 99 16.69 7.90 10.87
N ALA A 100 16.23 6.74 11.34
CA ALA A 100 17.02 5.50 11.33
C ALA A 100 16.97 4.78 9.97
N ALA A 101 15.89 4.96 9.22
CA ALA A 101 15.74 4.43 7.87
C ALA A 101 14.79 5.31 7.06
N VAL A 102 14.87 5.23 5.73
CA VAL A 102 14.11 6.08 4.81
C VAL A 102 13.39 5.22 3.79
N PHE A 103 12.08 5.40 3.69
CA PHE A 103 11.25 4.84 2.62
C PHE A 103 11.31 5.70 1.37
N ALA A 104 11.46 5.04 0.23
CA ALA A 104 11.30 5.61 -1.09
C ALA A 104 10.43 4.71 -1.96
N GLY A 105 9.52 5.31 -2.71
CA GLY A 105 8.63 4.62 -3.63
C GLY A 105 8.73 5.18 -5.04
N HIS A 106 8.49 4.31 -6.01
CA HIS A 106 8.44 4.64 -7.43
C HIS A 106 7.20 4.02 -8.06
N LEU A 107 6.37 4.86 -8.67
CA LEU A 107 5.21 4.45 -9.45
C LEU A 107 5.56 4.51 -10.93
N LYS A 108 5.23 3.44 -11.66
CA LYS A 108 5.29 3.41 -13.10
C LYS A 108 3.88 3.21 -13.66
N VAL A 109 3.40 4.18 -14.42
CA VAL A 109 2.11 4.09 -15.08
C VAL A 109 2.33 3.56 -16.50
N THR A 110 1.70 2.44 -16.81
CA THR A 110 1.72 1.90 -18.17
C THR A 110 0.51 2.42 -18.89
N ASN A 111 0.76 3.10 -20.02
CA ASN A 111 -0.29 3.62 -20.87
C ASN A 111 -1.28 2.52 -21.25
N PRO A 112 -2.58 2.79 -21.17
CA PRO A 112 -3.57 1.86 -21.67
C PRO A 112 -3.28 1.62 -23.16
N THR A 113 -3.15 0.38 -23.53
CA THR A 113 -3.36 -0.01 -24.94
C THR A 113 -4.78 0.41 -25.23
N ALA A 114 -4.97 1.42 -26.07
CA ALA A 114 -6.27 1.78 -26.60
C ALA A 114 -6.80 0.54 -27.31
N GLY A 115 -7.58 -0.25 -26.62
CA GLY A 115 -8.31 -1.37 -27.16
C GLY A 115 -9.39 -0.81 -28.07
N GLY A 116 -9.13 -0.81 -29.35
CA GLY A 116 -10.15 -0.75 -30.37
C GLY A 116 -10.76 0.61 -30.67
N GLY A 117 -10.49 1.08 -31.87
CA GLY A 117 -11.35 2.03 -32.58
C GLY A 117 -10.92 3.48 -32.49
N ILE A 118 -10.17 3.88 -33.49
CA ILE A 118 -10.08 5.28 -33.93
C ILE A 118 -11.48 5.71 -34.36
N ALA A 119 -12.22 6.30 -33.45
CA ALA A 119 -13.28 7.23 -33.81
C ALA A 119 -12.91 8.52 -33.09
N GLY A 120 -12.23 9.39 -33.82
CA GLY A 120 -12.03 10.75 -33.40
C GLY A 120 -13.37 11.35 -33.06
N LEU A 121 -13.49 11.86 -31.84
CA LEU A 121 -14.34 13.00 -31.50
C LEU A 121 -14.22 13.21 -29.99
N VAL A 122 -13.66 14.30 -29.67
CA VAL A 122 -13.72 15.12 -28.47
C VAL A 122 -14.83 14.68 -27.50
N THR A 123 -14.47 13.81 -26.54
CA THR A 123 -15.25 13.67 -25.31
C THR A 123 -14.30 13.90 -24.15
N PRO A 124 -14.58 14.87 -23.26
CA PRO A 124 -13.67 15.27 -22.20
C PRO A 124 -13.54 14.28 -21.04
N HIS A 125 -14.11 13.10 -21.13
CA HIS A 125 -14.08 12.09 -20.06
C HIS A 125 -13.83 10.70 -20.66
N LEU A 126 -12.56 10.39 -20.93
CA LEU A 126 -12.16 9.03 -21.29
C LEU A 126 -12.03 8.20 -20.00
N GLU A 127 -12.84 7.15 -19.89
CA GLU A 127 -12.52 6.05 -18.98
C GLU A 127 -11.36 5.26 -19.60
N ALA A 128 -10.22 5.29 -18.95
CA ALA A 128 -9.05 4.52 -19.38
C ALA A 128 -8.77 3.39 -18.39
N THR A 129 -8.51 2.20 -18.89
CA THR A 129 -7.94 1.13 -18.06
C THR A 129 -6.45 1.36 -17.97
N ILE A 130 -5.95 1.68 -16.80
CA ILE A 130 -4.52 1.90 -16.55
C ILE A 130 -3.95 0.76 -15.71
N LYS A 131 -2.68 0.45 -15.94
CA LYS A 131 -1.87 -0.39 -15.08
C LYS A 131 -0.85 0.48 -14.35
N VAL A 132 -0.78 0.34 -13.03
CA VAL A 132 0.22 1.01 -12.20
C VAL A 132 1.03 -0.04 -11.48
N ASP A 133 2.34 0.07 -11.59
CA ASP A 133 3.30 -0.70 -10.82
C ASP A 133 3.87 0.20 -9.72
N LEU A 134 3.85 -0.24 -8.45
CA LEU A 134 4.46 0.45 -7.32
C LEU A 134 5.59 -0.40 -6.76
N SER A 135 6.77 0.18 -6.65
CA SER A 135 7.93 -0.41 -5.97
C SER A 135 8.32 0.49 -4.81
N VAL A 136 8.41 -0.08 -3.60
CA VAL A 136 8.85 0.63 -2.40
C VAL A 136 10.05 -0.07 -1.80
N ARG A 137 11.02 0.70 -1.31
CA ARG A 137 12.21 0.21 -0.62
C ARG A 137 12.44 1.00 0.65
N LEU A 138 13.01 0.32 1.65
CA LEU A 138 13.48 0.91 2.91
C LEU A 138 15.01 0.86 2.92
N LEU A 139 15.66 2.00 3.05
CA LEU A 139 17.11 2.10 3.16
C LEU A 139 17.49 2.44 4.59
N SER A 140 18.48 1.72 5.13
CA SER A 140 19.08 2.05 6.43
C SER A 140 19.82 3.39 6.34
N ALA A 141 19.54 4.31 7.22
CA ALA A 141 20.26 5.58 7.30
C ALA A 141 21.70 5.40 7.85
N GLN A 142 21.97 4.30 8.56
CA GLN A 142 23.30 3.99 9.05
C GLN A 142 24.22 3.45 7.95
N SER A 143 23.77 2.43 7.21
CA SER A 143 24.59 1.74 6.21
C SER A 143 24.35 2.21 4.78
N GLY A 144 23.23 2.88 4.49
CA GLY A 144 22.76 3.17 3.13
C GLY A 144 22.21 1.94 2.38
N GLY A 145 22.29 0.74 2.99
CA GLY A 145 21.83 -0.49 2.38
C GLY A 145 20.31 -0.62 2.38
N THR A 146 19.77 -1.29 1.36
CA THR A 146 18.36 -1.64 1.32
C THR A 146 18.08 -2.78 2.31
N VAL A 147 17.24 -2.54 3.31
CA VAL A 147 16.86 -3.52 4.33
C VAL A 147 15.54 -4.20 4.04
N TRP A 148 14.72 -3.59 3.19
CA TRP A 148 13.46 -4.18 2.72
C TRP A 148 13.06 -3.60 1.37
N ARG A 149 12.38 -4.42 0.57
CA ARG A 149 11.78 -4.04 -0.71
C ARG A 149 10.52 -4.83 -0.96
N SER A 150 9.49 -4.15 -1.47
CA SER A 150 8.26 -4.77 -1.95
C SER A 150 7.80 -4.10 -3.23
N SER A 151 7.10 -4.85 -4.07
CA SER A 151 6.49 -4.32 -5.29
C SER A 151 5.15 -5.00 -5.57
N ALA A 152 4.22 -4.23 -6.09
CA ALA A 152 2.93 -4.71 -6.52
C ALA A 152 2.46 -3.95 -7.75
N TRP A 153 1.48 -4.50 -8.44
CA TRP A 153 0.80 -3.82 -9.54
C TRP A 153 -0.71 -3.98 -9.43
N ALA A 154 -1.42 -3.04 -9.99
CA ALA A 154 -2.87 -3.09 -10.09
C ALA A 154 -3.32 -2.50 -11.42
N THR A 155 -4.44 -3.00 -11.92
CA THR A 155 -5.11 -2.48 -13.12
C THR A 155 -6.51 -2.05 -12.74
N GLN A 156 -6.90 -0.87 -13.17
CA GLN A 156 -8.24 -0.35 -12.90
C GLN A 156 -8.69 0.61 -13.99
N LYS A 157 -10.01 0.66 -14.22
CA LYS A 157 -10.62 1.76 -14.97
C LYS A 157 -10.62 3.01 -14.09
N VAL A 158 -10.04 4.08 -14.58
CA VAL A 158 -10.04 5.37 -13.90
C VAL A 158 -10.75 6.40 -14.79
N GLY A 159 -11.64 7.17 -14.17
CA GLY A 159 -12.23 8.35 -14.78
C GLY A 159 -11.36 9.58 -14.54
N GLN A 160 -11.61 10.66 -15.29
CA GLN A 160 -10.94 11.96 -15.12
C GLN A 160 -9.42 11.95 -15.35
N VAL A 161 -8.94 11.06 -16.20
CA VAL A 161 -7.57 11.07 -16.70
C VAL A 161 -7.57 11.71 -18.08
N SER A 162 -6.69 12.67 -18.31
CA SER A 162 -6.49 13.30 -19.61
C SER A 162 -5.13 12.94 -20.20
N LEU A 163 -5.03 12.91 -21.51
CA LEU A 163 -3.77 12.77 -22.25
C LEU A 163 -3.24 14.17 -22.58
N VAL A 164 -2.06 14.49 -22.08
CA VAL A 164 -1.38 15.74 -22.37
C VAL A 164 0.02 15.43 -22.88
N GLY A 165 0.29 15.72 -24.15
CA GLY A 165 1.60 15.44 -24.76
C GLY A 165 1.99 13.96 -24.82
N GLY A 166 1.00 13.05 -24.87
CA GLY A 166 1.23 11.60 -24.87
C GLY A 166 1.40 10.97 -23.49
N GLU A 167 1.36 11.76 -22.42
CA GLU A 167 1.42 11.29 -21.03
C GLU A 167 0.05 11.38 -20.34
N LEU A 168 -0.21 10.44 -19.43
CA LEU A 168 -1.41 10.46 -18.60
C LEU A 168 -1.30 11.53 -17.53
N ASN A 169 -2.31 12.40 -17.44
CA ASN A 169 -2.37 13.45 -16.43
C ASN A 169 -3.46 13.11 -15.39
N PHE A 170 -3.04 12.92 -14.16
CA PHE A 170 -3.86 12.64 -12.99
C PHE A 170 -4.16 13.95 -12.25
N ALA A 171 -5.01 14.78 -12.83
CA ALA A 171 -5.37 16.11 -12.30
C ALA A 171 -6.82 16.18 -11.80
N ALA A 172 -7.31 15.10 -11.19
CA ALA A 172 -8.66 15.08 -10.64
C ALA A 172 -8.81 16.08 -9.48
N ARG A 173 -9.96 16.76 -9.41
CA ARG A 173 -10.31 17.63 -8.28
C ARG A 173 -10.38 16.87 -6.96
N ASP A 174 -10.86 15.63 -7.02
CA ASP A 174 -10.89 14.70 -5.91
C ASP A 174 -10.08 13.44 -6.27
N PRO A 175 -8.78 13.41 -5.92
CA PRO A 175 -7.92 12.25 -6.16
C PRO A 175 -8.44 10.97 -5.50
N LYS A 176 -9.05 11.08 -4.33
CA LYS A 176 -9.58 9.95 -3.59
C LYS A 176 -10.74 9.27 -4.32
N ALA A 177 -11.66 10.06 -4.88
CA ALA A 177 -12.76 9.52 -5.66
C ALA A 177 -12.30 8.98 -7.02
N ALA A 178 -11.35 9.65 -7.69
CA ALA A 178 -10.93 9.30 -9.04
C ALA A 178 -10.05 8.05 -9.11
N TYR A 179 -9.05 7.92 -8.24
CA TYR A 179 -8.09 6.82 -8.25
C TYR A 179 -7.78 6.22 -6.86
N GLY A 180 -8.54 6.62 -5.84
CA GLY A 180 -8.41 6.06 -4.49
C GLY A 180 -8.49 4.54 -4.44
N PRO A 181 -9.44 3.86 -5.10
CA PRO A 181 -9.51 2.39 -5.10
C PRO A 181 -8.26 1.73 -5.70
N LEU A 182 -7.68 2.31 -6.76
CA LEU A 182 -6.43 1.83 -7.37
C LEU A 182 -5.26 1.97 -6.40
N VAL A 183 -5.09 3.17 -5.82
CA VAL A 183 -4.00 3.46 -4.89
C VAL A 183 -4.12 2.63 -3.63
N ASN A 184 -5.30 2.54 -3.03
CA ASN A 184 -5.55 1.72 -1.86
C ASN A 184 -5.17 0.26 -2.11
N ARG A 185 -5.57 -0.29 -3.25
CA ARG A 185 -5.27 -1.68 -3.60
C ARG A 185 -3.76 -1.92 -3.72
N ILE A 186 -3.05 -1.05 -4.44
CA ILE A 186 -1.62 -1.25 -4.69
C ILE A 186 -0.78 -1.00 -3.43
N VAL A 187 -1.13 0.01 -2.63
CA VAL A 187 -0.48 0.30 -1.35
C VAL A 187 -0.68 -0.84 -0.36
N ASN A 188 -1.90 -1.35 -0.21
CA ASN A 188 -2.18 -2.49 0.66
C ASN A 188 -1.36 -3.72 0.26
N LEU A 189 -1.22 -4.00 -1.05
CA LEU A 189 -0.40 -5.12 -1.53
C LEU A 189 1.08 -4.94 -1.20
N VAL A 190 1.62 -3.74 -1.37
CA VAL A 190 3.03 -3.45 -1.03
C VAL A 190 3.28 -3.51 0.47
N ALA A 191 2.33 -3.03 1.28
CA ALA A 191 2.46 -2.95 2.73
C ALA A 191 2.14 -4.27 3.47
N GLN A 192 1.79 -5.35 2.77
CA GLN A 192 1.40 -6.63 3.40
C GLN A 192 2.42 -7.17 4.41
N ASP A 193 3.71 -6.98 4.14
CA ASP A 193 4.78 -7.43 5.03
C ASP A 193 4.82 -6.69 6.38
N MET A 194 4.13 -5.56 6.50
CA MET A 194 4.04 -4.76 7.72
C MET A 194 2.90 -5.20 8.65
N TRP A 195 1.99 -6.06 8.15
CA TRP A 195 0.85 -6.54 8.92
C TRP A 195 1.11 -7.88 9.58
N ALA A 196 0.67 -8.01 10.82
CA ALA A 196 0.56 -9.32 11.46
C ALA A 196 -0.60 -10.10 10.83
N THR A 197 -0.42 -11.39 10.62
CA THR A 197 -1.41 -12.24 9.94
C THR A 197 -1.81 -13.43 10.80
N TRP A 198 -3.10 -13.83 10.75
CA TRP A 198 -3.59 -15.02 11.40
C TRP A 198 -3.45 -16.22 10.46
N GLN A 199 -2.66 -17.21 10.86
CA GLN A 199 -2.51 -18.46 10.11
C GLN A 199 -3.15 -19.63 10.87
N LYS A 200 -3.75 -20.57 10.15
CA LYS A 200 -4.16 -21.86 10.72
C LYS A 200 -2.92 -22.68 11.00
N ARG A 201 -2.85 -23.24 12.18
CA ARG A 201 -1.81 -24.20 12.58
C ARG A 201 -2.16 -25.59 12.07
#